data_d8e74c528fb0ff94fb18bce3ee88a8b7
#
_entry.id   d8e74c528fb0ff94fb18bce3ee88a8b7
#
_cell.length_a   1.000
_cell.length_b   1.000
_cell.length_c   1.000
_cell.angle_alpha   90.00
_cell.angle_beta   90.00
_cell.angle_gamma   90.00
#
_symmetry.space_group_name_H-M   'P 1'
#
loop_
_entity.id
_entity.type
_entity.pdbx_description
1 polymer ?
#
loop_
_entity_poly.entity_id
_entity_poly.type
_entity_poly.pdbx_seq_one_letter_code
_entity_poly.pdbx_strand_id
1 'polypeptide(L)'
;MKTKTPKTFKTPKTPKTPKVKAVKPAANAAAPKVKKPRTTKIKYRILRLSVLSVTLCIVSLMIVMSIFLTSAYVTSYENQTKALAQSYGEVISNTINSLSLELQSAGGNQEVLNQMIPLVERQKNLETLAKTALFKDYSIAYHDGTTYNGTDISDREYFQKAYNEDQIAISPPVIRKTDGSVTTMMAAPTKYSGMKYVIYGGLDSTMFSNGLDKIDMGKGSNIIVLDRNGQVIAASDTSLVMNMVNYLESDVPGDKALAEAMLSDSEGTITYSNGSNTMLAYYMPIDGTDGWTIAVSGNYDQIIAS
;
A
#
# COMPACT_ATOMS: atom_id res chain seq x y z
N MET A 1 52.41 -44.31 -8.76
CA MET A 1 53.53 -44.58 -7.84
C MET A 1 52.98 -44.73 -6.42
N LYS A 2 53.02 -45.98 -5.90
CA LYS A 2 52.53 -46.32 -4.56
C LYS A 2 53.75 -46.34 -3.62
N THR A 3 53.73 -45.52 -2.59
CA THR A 3 54.75 -45.57 -1.50
C THR A 3 54.15 -46.27 -0.30
N LYS A 4 54.80 -47.36 0.11
CA LYS A 4 54.50 -48.19 1.28
C LYS A 4 55.15 -47.60 2.52
N THR A 5 54.44 -47.54 3.65
CA THR A 5 54.91 -47.20 4.99
C THR A 5 55.52 -48.47 5.67
N PRO A 6 56.57 -48.36 6.48
CA PRO A 6 57.28 -49.47 7.06
C PRO A 6 56.64 -49.90 8.40
N LYS A 7 56.86 -51.21 8.71
CA LYS A 7 56.39 -51.92 9.89
C LYS A 7 57.26 -51.63 11.12
N THR A 8 56.59 -51.42 12.27
CA THR A 8 57.23 -51.28 13.59
C THR A 8 57.59 -52.63 14.22
N PHE A 9 58.75 -52.64 14.83
CA PHE A 9 59.40 -53.76 15.50
C PHE A 9 58.71 -54.18 16.81
N LYS A 10 58.69 -55.53 17.08
CA LYS A 10 58.24 -56.13 18.35
C LYS A 10 59.46 -56.25 19.32
N THR A 11 59.27 -55.76 20.56
CA THR A 11 60.16 -55.95 21.69
C THR A 11 59.96 -57.32 22.36
N PRO A 12 61.05 -57.97 22.92
CA PRO A 12 61.00 -59.30 23.46
C PRO A 12 60.49 -59.37 24.89
N LYS A 13 59.86 -60.54 25.25
CA LYS A 13 59.23 -60.86 26.55
C LYS A 13 60.31 -61.15 27.60
N THR A 14 60.16 -60.54 28.79
CA THR A 14 60.91 -60.82 30.03
C THR A 14 60.33 -62.11 30.76
N PRO A 15 61.24 -62.90 31.47
CA PRO A 15 60.84 -64.19 32.06
C PRO A 15 60.07 -63.99 33.36
N LYS A 16 59.23 -65.02 33.65
CA LYS A 16 58.35 -65.17 34.81
C LYS A 16 59.09 -65.58 36.08
N THR A 17 58.91 -64.82 37.17
CA THR A 17 59.30 -65.14 38.55
C THR A 17 58.26 -66.00 39.22
N PRO A 18 58.69 -66.95 40.13
CA PRO A 18 57.79 -67.94 40.72
C PRO A 18 56.88 -67.34 41.83
N LYS A 19 55.69 -67.94 41.92
CA LYS A 19 54.63 -67.57 42.87
C LYS A 19 55.01 -68.02 44.28
N VAL A 20 55.12 -67.11 45.26
CA VAL A 20 55.05 -67.32 46.68
C VAL A 20 53.62 -67.35 47.13
N LYS A 21 53.15 -68.46 47.79
CA LYS A 21 51.83 -68.56 48.39
C LYS A 21 51.80 -67.72 49.65
N ALA A 22 51.03 -66.56 49.59
CA ALA A 22 50.74 -65.80 50.79
C ALA A 22 49.54 -66.39 51.55
N VAL A 23 49.71 -66.51 52.88
CA VAL A 23 48.76 -66.98 53.89
C VAL A 23 47.61 -65.95 53.94
N LYS A 24 46.36 -66.50 54.02
CA LYS A 24 45.13 -65.68 54.20
C LYS A 24 45.09 -65.04 55.60
N PRO A 25 44.96 -63.73 55.75
CA PRO A 25 44.53 -63.15 57.00
C PRO A 25 43.00 -63.27 57.16
N ALA A 26 42.60 -63.50 58.39
CA ALA A 26 41.21 -63.69 58.81
C ALA A 26 40.26 -62.54 58.47
N ALA A 27 39.02 -62.88 58.28
CA ALA A 27 37.93 -61.97 57.88
C ALA A 27 37.83 -60.75 58.78
N ASN A 28 38.13 -59.57 58.21
CA ASN A 28 37.71 -58.33 58.84
C ASN A 28 36.22 -58.03 58.50
N ALA A 29 35.46 -57.84 59.51
CA ALA A 29 34.06 -57.51 59.46
C ALA A 29 33.82 -56.30 58.53
N ALA A 30 32.95 -56.47 57.52
CA ALA A 30 32.54 -55.44 56.63
C ALA A 30 31.90 -54.32 57.42
N ALA A 31 32.50 -53.10 57.35
CA ALA A 31 31.89 -51.86 57.85
C ALA A 31 30.52 -51.66 57.19
N PRO A 32 29.48 -51.20 57.90
CA PRO A 32 28.16 -51.02 57.34
C PRO A 32 28.22 -49.98 56.28
N LYS A 33 27.81 -50.30 55.03
CA LYS A 33 27.62 -49.33 53.92
C LYS A 33 26.60 -48.31 54.38
N VAL A 34 27.05 -47.12 54.74
CA VAL A 34 26.20 -45.92 54.99
C VAL A 34 25.44 -45.67 53.73
N LYS A 35 24.14 -45.97 53.70
CA LYS A 35 23.24 -45.60 52.62
C LYS A 35 23.18 -44.05 52.59
N LYS A 36 23.73 -43.41 51.52
CA LYS A 36 23.60 -41.99 51.30
C LYS A 36 22.13 -41.60 51.42
N PRO A 37 21.80 -40.52 52.16
CA PRO A 37 20.42 -40.22 52.51
C PRO A 37 19.61 -39.93 51.23
N ARG A 38 18.43 -40.50 51.12
CA ARG A 38 17.44 -40.32 50.02
C ARG A 38 17.04 -38.84 49.81
N THR A 39 17.34 -37.99 50.77
CA THR A 39 17.04 -36.57 50.79
C THR A 39 17.68 -35.77 49.64
N THR A 40 18.86 -36.17 49.16
CA THR A 40 19.53 -35.50 48.00
C THR A 40 18.73 -35.65 46.70
N LYS A 41 18.14 -36.84 46.46
CA LYS A 41 17.33 -37.08 45.24
C LYS A 41 16.01 -36.29 45.26
N ILE A 42 15.42 -36.07 46.42
CA ILE A 42 14.18 -35.30 46.60
C ILE A 42 14.47 -33.79 46.36
N LYS A 43 15.55 -33.26 46.95
CA LYS A 43 15.97 -31.87 46.73
C LYS A 43 16.20 -31.56 45.27
N TYR A 44 16.86 -32.41 44.50
CA TYR A 44 17.06 -32.22 43.07
C TYR A 44 15.76 -32.34 42.24
N ARG A 45 14.81 -33.16 42.67
CA ARG A 45 13.50 -33.26 41.99
C ARG A 45 12.67 -31.99 42.25
N ILE A 46 12.62 -31.50 43.46
CA ILE A 46 11.93 -30.25 43.82
C ILE A 46 12.56 -29.07 43.06
N LEU A 47 13.91 -28.99 43.05
CA LEU A 47 14.62 -27.92 42.34
C LEU A 47 14.31 -27.96 40.83
N ARG A 48 14.32 -29.14 40.20
CA ARG A 48 13.97 -29.28 38.78
C ARG A 48 12.54 -28.88 38.47
N LEU A 49 11.58 -29.27 39.33
CA LEU A 49 10.17 -28.92 39.20
C LEU A 49 9.95 -27.40 39.33
N SER A 50 10.59 -26.77 40.34
CA SER A 50 10.48 -25.31 40.49
C SER A 50 11.15 -24.55 39.35
N VAL A 51 12.32 -24.95 38.85
CA VAL A 51 12.96 -24.35 37.69
C VAL A 51 12.06 -24.50 36.45
N LEU A 52 11.49 -25.71 36.23
CA LEU A 52 10.61 -25.97 35.10
C LEU A 52 9.34 -25.10 35.15
N SER A 53 8.72 -24.94 36.32
CA SER A 53 7.53 -24.11 36.50
C SER A 53 7.82 -22.64 36.26
N VAL A 54 8.94 -22.11 36.78
CA VAL A 54 9.37 -20.73 36.54
C VAL A 54 9.68 -20.49 35.08
N THR A 55 10.39 -21.43 34.42
CA THR A 55 10.67 -21.32 32.98
C THR A 55 9.38 -21.30 32.14
N LEU A 56 8.42 -22.17 32.48
CA LEU A 56 7.11 -22.22 31.83
C LEU A 56 6.33 -20.91 32.00
N CYS A 57 6.35 -20.32 33.22
CA CYS A 57 5.72 -19.03 33.49
C CYS A 57 6.38 -17.91 32.67
N ILE A 58 7.72 -17.88 32.58
CA ILE A 58 8.42 -16.88 31.77
C ILE A 58 8.08 -17.01 30.29
N VAL A 59 8.09 -18.24 29.75
CA VAL A 59 7.74 -18.48 28.35
C VAL A 59 6.29 -18.08 28.07
N SER A 60 5.35 -18.43 28.96
CA SER A 60 3.94 -18.03 28.79
C SER A 60 3.75 -16.53 28.83
N LEU A 61 4.45 -15.82 29.72
CA LEU A 61 4.47 -14.35 29.79
C LEU A 61 5.03 -13.73 28.52
N MET A 62 6.13 -14.26 27.98
CA MET A 62 6.72 -13.79 26.72
C MET A 62 5.74 -13.95 25.54
N ILE A 63 5.02 -15.09 25.46
CA ILE A 63 4.03 -15.32 24.43
C ILE A 63 2.88 -14.30 24.54
N VAL A 64 2.32 -14.12 25.73
CA VAL A 64 1.23 -13.17 25.96
C VAL A 64 1.68 -11.75 25.63
N MET A 65 2.88 -11.36 26.08
CA MET A 65 3.46 -10.04 25.79
C MET A 65 3.69 -9.83 24.29
N SER A 66 4.18 -10.86 23.58
CA SER A 66 4.36 -10.80 22.11
C SER A 66 3.04 -10.59 21.40
N ILE A 67 1.98 -11.33 21.74
CA ILE A 67 0.64 -11.16 21.15
C ILE A 67 0.11 -9.74 21.42
N PHE A 68 0.24 -9.25 22.64
CA PHE A 68 -0.22 -7.93 23.02
C PHE A 68 0.53 -6.82 22.26
N LEU A 69 1.86 -6.92 22.16
CA LEU A 69 2.68 -5.95 21.42
C LEU A 69 2.32 -5.95 19.94
N THR A 70 2.22 -7.13 19.30
CA THR A 70 1.82 -7.23 17.89
C THR A 70 0.46 -6.58 17.65
N SER A 71 -0.53 -6.86 18.49
CA SER A 71 -1.85 -6.23 18.40
C SER A 71 -1.78 -4.70 18.55
N ALA A 72 -0.99 -4.20 19.50
CA ALA A 72 -0.81 -2.77 19.71
C ALA A 72 -0.15 -2.07 18.51
N TYR A 73 0.88 -2.70 17.90
CA TYR A 73 1.53 -2.16 16.70
C TYR A 73 0.60 -2.13 15.50
N VAL A 74 -0.14 -3.21 15.25
CA VAL A 74 -1.12 -3.26 14.16
C VAL A 74 -2.19 -2.18 14.34
N THR A 75 -2.78 -2.06 15.52
CA THR A 75 -3.79 -1.02 15.81
C THR A 75 -3.22 0.40 15.67
N SER A 76 -1.98 0.62 16.12
CA SER A 76 -1.32 1.92 15.95
C SER A 76 -1.11 2.26 14.48
N TYR A 77 -0.69 1.28 13.67
CA TYR A 77 -0.51 1.43 12.23
C TYR A 77 -1.84 1.72 11.51
N GLU A 78 -2.90 0.96 11.83
CA GLU A 78 -4.25 1.19 11.29
C GLU A 78 -4.74 2.62 11.58
N ASN A 79 -4.54 3.12 12.79
CA ASN A 79 -4.92 4.50 13.14
C ASN A 79 -4.11 5.54 12.35
N GLN A 80 -2.82 5.31 12.13
CA GLN A 80 -1.97 6.21 11.34
C GLN A 80 -2.37 6.20 9.86
N THR A 81 -2.59 5.02 9.28
CA THR A 81 -3.02 4.89 7.88
C THR A 81 -4.41 5.48 7.66
N LYS A 82 -5.33 5.29 8.61
CA LYS A 82 -6.65 5.93 8.61
C LYS A 82 -6.54 7.46 8.60
N ALA A 83 -5.78 8.02 9.53
CA ALA A 83 -5.59 9.48 9.63
C ALA A 83 -4.97 10.05 8.34
N LEU A 84 -4.02 9.33 7.75
CA LEU A 84 -3.39 9.73 6.50
C LEU A 84 -4.36 9.66 5.31
N ALA A 85 -5.12 8.56 5.20
CA ALA A 85 -6.14 8.42 4.16
C ALA A 85 -7.20 9.52 4.24
N GLN A 86 -7.67 9.85 5.44
CA GLN A 86 -8.60 10.95 5.67
C GLN A 86 -8.01 12.30 5.24
N SER A 87 -6.81 12.62 5.72
CA SER A 87 -6.15 13.88 5.39
C SER A 87 -5.93 14.03 3.87
N TYR A 88 -5.52 12.97 3.21
CA TYR A 88 -5.27 13.00 1.77
C TYR A 88 -6.58 13.02 0.97
N GLY A 89 -7.59 12.29 1.40
CA GLY A 89 -8.93 12.34 0.84
C GLY A 89 -9.51 13.77 0.88
N GLU A 90 -9.35 14.48 2.01
CA GLU A 90 -9.73 15.88 2.15
C GLU A 90 -8.96 16.80 1.20
N VAL A 91 -7.65 16.59 1.01
CA VAL A 91 -6.83 17.36 0.06
C VAL A 91 -7.35 17.17 -1.37
N ILE A 92 -7.64 15.92 -1.78
CA ILE A 92 -8.20 15.63 -3.10
C ILE A 92 -9.57 16.30 -3.27
N SER A 93 -10.47 16.13 -2.32
CA SER A 93 -11.81 16.72 -2.34
C SER A 93 -11.75 18.25 -2.45
N ASN A 94 -10.93 18.91 -1.63
CA ASN A 94 -10.74 20.35 -1.68
C ASN A 94 -10.10 20.82 -3.00
N THR A 95 -9.17 20.05 -3.56
CA THR A 95 -8.58 20.35 -4.87
C THR A 95 -9.63 20.26 -5.97
N ILE A 96 -10.45 19.23 -6.00
CA ILE A 96 -11.54 19.06 -6.97
C ILE A 96 -12.55 20.22 -6.84
N ASN A 97 -12.90 20.60 -5.61
CA ASN A 97 -13.79 21.74 -5.39
C ASN A 97 -13.20 23.06 -5.93
N SER A 98 -11.92 23.31 -5.70
CA SER A 98 -11.22 24.49 -6.21
C SER A 98 -11.18 24.51 -7.75
N LEU A 99 -10.84 23.37 -8.36
CA LEU A 99 -10.87 23.20 -9.83
C LEU A 99 -12.28 23.40 -10.39
N SER A 100 -13.30 22.91 -9.69
CA SER A 100 -14.70 23.09 -10.08
C SER A 100 -15.11 24.55 -10.15
N LEU A 101 -14.74 25.33 -9.12
CA LEU A 101 -15.01 26.77 -9.07
C LEU A 101 -14.26 27.53 -10.16
N GLU A 102 -13.00 27.16 -10.40
CA GLU A 102 -12.19 27.77 -11.46
C GLU A 102 -12.79 27.50 -12.85
N LEU A 103 -13.19 26.23 -13.11
CA LEU A 103 -13.81 25.86 -14.39
C LEU A 103 -15.16 26.54 -14.60
N GLN A 104 -16.00 26.65 -13.56
CA GLN A 104 -17.25 27.39 -13.61
C GLN A 104 -17.03 28.89 -13.87
N SER A 105 -16.01 29.48 -13.24
CA SER A 105 -15.65 30.89 -13.49
C SER A 105 -15.23 31.13 -14.94
N ALA A 106 -14.41 30.23 -15.50
CA ALA A 106 -14.06 30.25 -16.90
C ALA A 106 -15.28 30.09 -17.82
N GLY A 107 -16.21 29.19 -17.46
CA GLY A 107 -17.49 28.99 -18.17
C GLY A 107 -18.47 30.15 -18.05
N GLY A 108 -18.34 30.97 -17.03
CA GLY A 108 -19.12 32.20 -16.87
C GLY A 108 -18.62 33.39 -17.71
N ASN A 109 -17.43 33.28 -18.32
CA ASN A 109 -16.83 34.36 -19.11
C ASN A 109 -17.55 34.54 -20.44
N GLN A 110 -18.27 35.66 -20.55
CA GLN A 110 -19.07 35.99 -21.75
C GLN A 110 -18.22 36.18 -23.00
N GLU A 111 -16.99 36.68 -22.89
CA GLU A 111 -16.07 36.83 -24.02
C GLU A 111 -15.68 35.49 -24.65
N VAL A 112 -15.75 34.42 -23.86
CA VAL A 112 -15.47 33.05 -24.32
C VAL A 112 -16.69 32.41 -25.00
N LEU A 113 -17.90 32.65 -24.47
CA LEU A 113 -19.14 32.04 -24.96
C LEU A 113 -19.84 32.82 -26.05
N ASN A 114 -19.62 34.14 -26.13
CA ASN A 114 -20.33 35.00 -27.07
C ASN A 114 -19.95 34.67 -28.53
N GLN A 115 -20.91 34.10 -29.26
CA GLN A 115 -20.73 33.72 -30.66
C GLN A 115 -20.57 34.90 -31.61
N MET A 116 -20.88 36.14 -31.18
CA MET A 116 -20.63 37.37 -31.97
C MET A 116 -19.14 37.73 -32.01
N ILE A 117 -18.35 37.18 -31.07
CA ILE A 117 -16.89 37.32 -31.07
C ILE A 117 -16.28 36.28 -32.00
N PRO A 118 -15.34 36.66 -32.88
CA PRO A 118 -14.68 35.74 -33.77
C PRO A 118 -14.04 34.55 -33.00
N LEU A 119 -14.12 33.34 -33.57
CA LEU A 119 -13.64 32.14 -32.94
C LEU A 119 -12.17 32.21 -32.48
N VAL A 120 -11.32 32.82 -33.29
CA VAL A 120 -9.89 33.02 -33.00
C VAL A 120 -9.69 33.89 -31.75
N GLU A 121 -10.52 34.91 -31.55
CA GLU A 121 -10.44 35.76 -30.36
C GLU A 121 -10.95 35.05 -29.11
N ARG A 122 -12.05 34.28 -29.22
CA ARG A 122 -12.55 33.45 -28.13
C ARG A 122 -11.51 32.38 -27.71
N GLN A 123 -10.84 31.78 -28.66
CA GLN A 123 -9.75 30.83 -28.39
C GLN A 123 -8.60 31.51 -27.66
N LYS A 124 -8.18 32.69 -28.08
CA LYS A 124 -7.13 33.48 -27.41
C LYS A 124 -7.52 33.84 -25.97
N ASN A 125 -8.79 34.14 -25.72
CA ASN A 125 -9.31 34.39 -24.37
C ASN A 125 -9.23 33.15 -23.51
N LEU A 126 -9.61 31.95 -24.02
CA LEU A 126 -9.42 30.68 -23.34
C LEU A 126 -7.95 30.36 -23.00
N GLU A 127 -7.05 30.57 -23.96
CA GLU A 127 -5.60 30.40 -23.75
C GLU A 127 -5.05 31.36 -22.69
N THR A 128 -5.61 32.57 -22.62
CA THR A 128 -5.22 33.56 -21.61
C THR A 128 -5.69 33.17 -20.22
N LEU A 129 -6.90 32.65 -20.09
CA LEU A 129 -7.42 32.10 -18.83
C LEU A 129 -6.58 30.90 -18.35
N ALA A 130 -6.18 30.01 -19.25
CA ALA A 130 -5.36 28.86 -18.92
C ALA A 130 -3.98 29.22 -18.37
N LYS A 131 -3.39 30.35 -18.72
CA LYS A 131 -2.05 30.77 -18.24
C LYS A 131 -1.97 31.00 -16.73
N THR A 132 -3.08 31.35 -16.09
CA THR A 132 -3.16 31.65 -14.66
C THR A 132 -3.89 30.56 -13.87
N ALA A 133 -4.28 29.50 -14.56
CA ALA A 133 -5.11 28.41 -14.06
C ALA A 133 -4.29 27.18 -13.64
N LEU A 134 -4.92 26.30 -12.86
CA LEU A 134 -4.41 24.96 -12.60
C LEU A 134 -4.59 24.02 -13.80
N PHE A 135 -5.47 24.39 -14.74
CA PHE A 135 -5.68 23.66 -15.98
C PHE A 135 -4.58 23.97 -17.00
N LYS A 136 -4.14 22.94 -17.72
CA LYS A 136 -3.18 23.12 -18.84
C LYS A 136 -3.79 23.89 -20.01
N ASP A 137 -5.08 23.71 -20.23
CA ASP A 137 -5.85 24.36 -21.28
C ASP A 137 -7.34 24.30 -20.96
N TYR A 138 -8.10 25.17 -21.66
CA TYR A 138 -9.56 25.13 -21.66
C TYR A 138 -10.08 24.97 -23.08
N SER A 139 -11.25 24.36 -23.19
CA SER A 139 -11.98 24.27 -24.43
C SER A 139 -13.48 24.30 -24.19
N ILE A 140 -14.24 24.50 -25.24
CA ILE A 140 -15.71 24.51 -25.24
C ILE A 140 -16.18 23.43 -26.19
N ALA A 141 -17.15 22.63 -25.73
CA ALA A 141 -17.91 21.71 -26.57
C ALA A 141 -19.35 22.19 -26.71
N TYR A 142 -19.87 22.06 -27.93
CA TYR A 142 -21.24 22.34 -28.30
C TYR A 142 -22.16 21.18 -27.90
N HIS A 143 -23.45 21.35 -28.17
CA HIS A 143 -24.51 20.38 -27.82
C HIS A 143 -24.32 18.99 -28.45
N ASP A 144 -23.62 18.89 -29.56
CA ASP A 144 -23.33 17.66 -30.29
C ASP A 144 -22.01 17.00 -29.88
N GLY A 145 -21.28 17.59 -28.92
CA GLY A 145 -19.97 17.16 -28.48
C GLY A 145 -18.83 17.63 -29.36
N THR A 146 -19.11 18.39 -30.42
CA THR A 146 -18.06 18.98 -31.26
C THR A 146 -17.42 20.16 -30.52
N THR A 147 -16.10 20.19 -30.47
CA THR A 147 -15.33 21.27 -29.87
C THR A 147 -15.05 22.37 -30.88
N TYR A 148 -14.61 23.55 -30.43
CA TYR A 148 -14.30 24.68 -31.31
C TYR A 148 -13.24 24.35 -32.37
N ASN A 149 -12.36 23.40 -32.15
CA ASN A 149 -11.35 22.94 -33.13
C ASN A 149 -11.81 21.74 -33.97
N GLY A 150 -13.08 21.35 -33.88
CA GLY A 150 -13.67 20.26 -34.66
C GLY A 150 -13.44 18.86 -34.08
N THR A 151 -12.83 18.73 -32.90
CA THR A 151 -12.70 17.43 -32.25
C THR A 151 -14.05 16.99 -31.67
N ASP A 152 -14.46 15.77 -31.97
CA ASP A 152 -15.66 15.16 -31.38
C ASP A 152 -15.32 14.46 -30.05
N ILE A 153 -15.98 14.88 -28.97
CA ILE A 153 -15.87 14.32 -27.62
C ILE A 153 -17.23 13.83 -27.10
N SER A 154 -18.22 13.63 -27.99
CA SER A 154 -19.56 13.20 -27.62
C SER A 154 -19.59 11.83 -26.94
N ASP A 155 -18.62 10.96 -27.22
CA ASP A 155 -18.42 9.65 -26.61
C ASP A 155 -17.75 9.69 -25.24
N ARG A 156 -17.27 10.84 -24.79
CA ARG A 156 -16.56 10.98 -23.53
C ARG A 156 -17.51 11.10 -22.34
N GLU A 157 -17.30 10.27 -21.32
CA GLU A 157 -18.14 10.22 -20.13
C GLU A 157 -18.21 11.59 -19.41
N TYR A 158 -17.08 12.31 -19.29
CA TYR A 158 -17.05 13.64 -18.67
C TYR A 158 -17.90 14.67 -19.45
N PHE A 159 -17.98 14.56 -20.80
CA PHE A 159 -18.86 15.39 -21.60
C PHE A 159 -20.33 14.99 -21.38
N GLN A 160 -20.62 13.71 -21.42
CA GLN A 160 -22.00 13.20 -21.26
C GLN A 160 -22.59 13.58 -19.90
N LYS A 161 -21.83 13.44 -18.82
CA LYS A 161 -22.25 13.86 -17.48
C LYS A 161 -22.48 15.37 -17.41
N ALA A 162 -21.55 16.16 -17.93
CA ALA A 162 -21.69 17.62 -17.91
C ALA A 162 -22.86 18.09 -18.77
N TYR A 163 -23.04 17.52 -19.95
CA TYR A 163 -24.10 17.98 -20.87
C TYR A 163 -25.47 17.42 -20.52
N ASN A 164 -25.60 16.10 -20.27
CA ASN A 164 -26.88 15.46 -20.09
C ASN A 164 -27.39 15.53 -18.65
N GLU A 165 -26.49 15.40 -17.66
CA GLU A 165 -26.85 15.32 -16.24
C GLU A 165 -26.72 16.67 -15.51
N ASP A 166 -26.18 17.69 -16.19
CA ASP A 166 -25.96 19.05 -15.61
C ASP A 166 -25.00 19.03 -14.41
N GLN A 167 -24.03 18.10 -14.40
CA GLN A 167 -23.08 17.87 -13.31
C GLN A 167 -21.67 18.24 -13.73
N ILE A 168 -20.85 18.67 -12.77
CA ILE A 168 -19.41 18.74 -12.99
C ILE A 168 -18.86 17.33 -12.97
N ALA A 169 -18.06 16.99 -13.98
CA ALA A 169 -17.46 15.68 -14.11
C ALA A 169 -15.94 15.76 -14.18
N ILE A 170 -15.26 14.84 -13.53
CA ILE A 170 -13.83 14.63 -13.65
C ILE A 170 -13.58 13.21 -14.18
N SER A 171 -12.71 13.08 -15.18
CA SER A 171 -12.37 11.77 -15.72
C SER A 171 -11.23 11.12 -14.95
N PRO A 172 -11.10 9.79 -14.97
CA PRO A 172 -9.80 9.16 -14.76
C PRO A 172 -8.80 9.65 -15.82
N PRO A 173 -7.50 9.30 -15.70
CA PRO A 173 -6.52 9.52 -16.77
C PRO A 173 -7.02 8.90 -18.09
N VAL A 174 -7.07 9.70 -19.15
CA VAL A 174 -7.53 9.31 -20.48
C VAL A 174 -6.55 9.74 -21.55
N ILE A 175 -6.55 9.02 -22.67
CA ILE A 175 -5.81 9.44 -23.88
C ILE A 175 -6.58 10.59 -24.55
N ARG A 176 -5.92 11.72 -24.66
CA ARG A 176 -6.46 12.93 -25.25
C ARG A 176 -6.59 12.77 -26.78
N LYS A 177 -7.74 13.12 -27.33
CA LYS A 177 -7.98 12.98 -28.79
C LYS A 177 -7.16 13.96 -29.65
N THR A 178 -6.71 15.07 -29.07
CA THR A 178 -6.02 16.13 -29.81
C THR A 178 -4.54 15.87 -30.05
N ASP A 179 -3.85 15.26 -29.05
CA ASP A 179 -2.39 15.10 -29.08
C ASP A 179 -1.89 13.74 -28.59
N GLY A 180 -2.80 12.83 -28.17
CA GLY A 180 -2.47 11.50 -27.67
C GLY A 180 -1.85 11.48 -26.27
N SER A 181 -1.77 12.61 -25.57
CA SER A 181 -1.23 12.66 -24.22
C SER A 181 -2.18 12.05 -23.19
N VAL A 182 -1.63 11.49 -22.09
CA VAL A 182 -2.41 11.06 -20.94
C VAL A 182 -2.75 12.28 -20.10
N THR A 183 -4.03 12.51 -19.87
CA THR A 183 -4.56 13.72 -19.23
C THR A 183 -5.80 13.39 -18.44
N THR A 184 -5.95 13.97 -17.26
CA THR A 184 -7.22 13.98 -16.52
C THR A 184 -8.05 15.15 -17.05
N MET A 185 -9.30 14.91 -17.42
CA MET A 185 -10.20 15.93 -17.95
C MET A 185 -11.25 16.30 -16.93
N MET A 186 -11.55 17.58 -16.83
CA MET A 186 -12.67 18.06 -16.02
C MET A 186 -13.61 18.89 -16.89
N ALA A 187 -14.91 18.69 -16.71
CA ALA A 187 -15.95 19.34 -17.50
C ALA A 187 -17.05 19.91 -16.62
N ALA A 188 -17.57 21.05 -16.99
CA ALA A 188 -18.71 21.70 -16.34
C ALA A 188 -19.75 22.17 -17.35
N PRO A 189 -21.06 22.05 -17.04
CA PRO A 189 -22.11 22.64 -17.86
C PRO A 189 -22.04 24.16 -17.76
N THR A 190 -22.29 24.82 -18.88
CA THR A 190 -22.45 26.28 -18.91
C THR A 190 -23.55 26.68 -19.89
N LYS A 191 -24.09 27.90 -19.74
CA LYS A 191 -25.17 28.42 -20.58
C LYS A 191 -24.86 29.82 -21.04
N TYR A 192 -25.13 30.10 -22.32
CA TYR A 192 -25.06 31.42 -22.88
C TYR A 192 -26.22 31.64 -23.88
N SER A 193 -26.94 32.75 -23.74
CA SER A 193 -28.10 33.09 -24.60
C SER A 193 -29.12 31.94 -24.75
N GLY A 194 -29.37 31.19 -23.67
CA GLY A 194 -30.31 30.06 -23.66
C GLY A 194 -29.77 28.74 -24.25
N MET A 195 -28.58 28.75 -24.82
CA MET A 195 -27.93 27.54 -25.32
C MET A 195 -27.02 26.94 -24.26
N LYS A 196 -26.98 25.61 -24.21
CA LYS A 196 -26.13 24.82 -23.29
C LYS A 196 -24.82 24.47 -24.00
N TYR A 197 -23.72 24.62 -23.29
CA TYR A 197 -22.37 24.27 -23.66
C TYR A 197 -21.71 23.49 -22.56
N VAL A 198 -20.61 22.86 -22.84
CA VAL A 198 -19.71 22.28 -21.84
C VAL A 198 -18.37 22.97 -21.94
N ILE A 199 -17.94 23.63 -20.86
CA ILE A 199 -16.56 24.04 -20.71
C ILE A 199 -15.78 22.89 -20.09
N TYR A 200 -14.61 22.62 -20.62
CA TYR A 200 -13.75 21.57 -20.08
C TYR A 200 -12.28 21.96 -20.17
N GLY A 201 -11.46 21.34 -19.34
CA GLY A 201 -10.03 21.58 -19.33
C GLY A 201 -9.22 20.35 -19.01
N GLY A 202 -7.99 20.31 -19.50
CA GLY A 202 -7.01 19.26 -19.21
C GLY A 202 -6.20 19.59 -17.96
N LEU A 203 -6.05 18.61 -17.09
CA LEU A 203 -5.20 18.65 -15.90
C LEU A 203 -3.96 17.78 -16.11
N ASP A 204 -2.91 18.03 -15.34
CA ASP A 204 -1.82 17.05 -15.26
C ASP A 204 -2.35 15.75 -14.68
N SER A 205 -2.17 14.63 -15.40
CA SER A 205 -2.67 13.33 -14.94
C SER A 205 -2.05 12.88 -13.62
N THR A 206 -0.86 13.39 -13.29
CA THR A 206 -0.18 13.08 -12.02
C THR A 206 -0.46 14.12 -10.92
N MET A 207 -1.34 15.09 -11.16
CA MET A 207 -1.65 16.17 -10.23
C MET A 207 -2.02 15.68 -8.82
N PHE A 208 -2.88 14.66 -8.77
CA PHE A 208 -3.31 14.06 -7.51
C PHE A 208 -2.27 13.13 -6.87
N SER A 209 -1.17 12.82 -7.58
CA SER A 209 -0.04 12.06 -7.04
C SER A 209 1.05 12.94 -6.43
N ASN A 210 0.98 14.26 -6.64
CA ASN A 210 2.01 15.17 -6.19
C ASN A 210 2.19 15.12 -4.68
N GLY A 211 3.39 14.76 -4.25
CA GLY A 211 3.76 14.67 -2.84
C GLY A 211 3.49 13.32 -2.18
N LEU A 212 2.82 12.37 -2.85
CA LEU A 212 2.63 11.01 -2.33
C LEU A 212 3.96 10.25 -2.19
N ASP A 213 4.90 10.50 -3.09
CA ASP A 213 6.25 9.95 -3.08
C ASP A 213 7.09 10.38 -1.86
N LYS A 214 6.70 11.48 -1.21
CA LYS A 214 7.37 12.03 -0.02
C LYS A 214 6.84 11.50 1.29
N ILE A 215 5.71 10.80 1.23
CA ILE A 215 5.08 10.21 2.42
C ILE A 215 5.73 8.86 2.67
N ASP A 216 6.63 8.83 3.65
CA ASP A 216 7.30 7.61 4.10
C ASP A 216 6.72 7.16 5.46
N MET A 217 5.94 6.10 5.44
CA MET A 217 5.44 5.42 6.63
C MET A 217 6.23 4.14 6.95
N GLY A 218 7.43 4.03 6.42
CA GLY A 218 8.28 2.85 6.48
C GLY A 218 8.47 2.20 5.11
N LYS A 219 9.46 1.32 5.00
CA LYS A 219 9.79 0.63 3.75
C LYS A 219 8.59 -0.16 3.22
N GLY A 220 8.19 0.12 1.98
CA GLY A 220 7.08 -0.55 1.32
C GLY A 220 5.71 0.10 1.55
N SER A 221 5.65 1.29 2.16
CA SER A 221 4.40 2.07 2.19
C SER A 221 4.01 2.49 0.77
N ASN A 222 2.71 2.39 0.48
CA ASN A 222 2.15 2.78 -0.80
C ASN A 222 0.79 3.44 -0.58
N ILE A 223 0.54 4.51 -1.33
CA ILE A 223 -0.77 5.17 -1.38
C ILE A 223 -1.28 5.05 -2.80
N ILE A 224 -2.53 4.65 -2.92
CA ILE A 224 -3.21 4.53 -4.21
C ILE A 224 -4.63 5.08 -4.11
N VAL A 225 -5.06 5.74 -5.17
CA VAL A 225 -6.44 6.18 -5.37
C VAL A 225 -6.98 5.52 -6.62
N LEU A 226 -8.11 4.87 -6.51
CA LEU A 226 -8.82 4.23 -7.62
C LEU A 226 -10.12 4.96 -7.90
N ASP A 227 -10.54 4.99 -9.16
CA ASP A 227 -11.92 5.32 -9.52
C ASP A 227 -12.86 4.13 -9.30
N ARG A 228 -14.16 4.31 -9.51
CA ARG A 228 -15.18 3.27 -9.36
C ARG A 228 -15.00 2.06 -10.31
N ASN A 229 -14.17 2.16 -11.34
CA ASN A 229 -13.89 1.09 -12.30
C ASN A 229 -12.54 0.39 -12.02
N GLY A 230 -11.86 0.76 -10.92
CA GLY A 230 -10.55 0.20 -10.54
C GLY A 230 -9.36 0.82 -11.26
N GLN A 231 -9.56 1.90 -12.04
CA GLN A 231 -8.46 2.61 -12.69
C GLN A 231 -7.72 3.50 -11.69
N VAL A 232 -6.40 3.51 -11.79
CA VAL A 232 -5.54 4.31 -10.91
C VAL A 232 -5.64 5.79 -11.27
N ILE A 233 -6.05 6.60 -10.29
CA ILE A 233 -6.16 8.07 -10.37
C ILE A 233 -4.91 8.75 -9.81
N ALA A 234 -4.42 8.24 -8.70
CA ALA A 234 -3.22 8.73 -8.03
C ALA A 234 -2.48 7.57 -7.35
N ALA A 235 -1.16 7.65 -7.33
CA ALA A 235 -0.33 6.66 -6.66
C ALA A 235 1.02 7.25 -6.26
N SER A 236 1.67 6.66 -5.26
CA SER A 236 3.07 6.98 -4.91
C SER A 236 4.01 6.68 -6.09
N ASP A 237 3.72 5.64 -6.87
CA ASP A 237 4.35 5.38 -8.17
C ASP A 237 3.49 5.98 -9.29
N THR A 238 3.88 7.15 -9.79
CA THR A 238 3.17 7.86 -10.85
C THR A 238 3.14 7.12 -12.19
N SER A 239 3.99 6.11 -12.38
CA SER A 239 3.98 5.30 -13.60
C SER A 239 2.66 4.52 -13.75
N LEU A 240 2.02 4.16 -12.64
CA LEU A 240 0.70 3.50 -12.65
C LEU A 240 -0.38 4.39 -13.26
N VAL A 241 -0.34 5.69 -12.95
CA VAL A 241 -1.25 6.69 -13.53
C VAL A 241 -0.98 6.91 -15.00
N MET A 242 0.30 7.10 -15.36
CA MET A 242 0.71 7.35 -16.76
C MET A 242 0.43 6.18 -17.69
N ASN A 243 0.53 4.96 -17.17
CA ASN A 243 0.19 3.74 -17.91
C ASN A 243 -1.30 3.38 -17.83
N MET A 244 -2.12 4.21 -17.19
CA MET A 244 -3.57 4.00 -17.00
C MET A 244 -3.88 2.60 -16.45
N VAL A 245 -3.12 2.16 -15.46
CA VAL A 245 -3.26 0.82 -14.87
C VAL A 245 -4.63 0.67 -14.24
N ASN A 246 -5.27 -0.48 -14.50
CA ASN A 246 -6.52 -0.88 -13.84
C ASN A 246 -6.24 -2.06 -12.91
N TYR A 247 -6.50 -1.89 -11.63
CA TYR A 247 -6.23 -2.91 -10.60
C TYR A 247 -7.19 -4.10 -10.67
N LEU A 248 -8.42 -3.91 -11.18
CA LEU A 248 -9.34 -5.04 -11.40
C LEU A 248 -8.89 -5.96 -12.55
N GLU A 249 -8.09 -5.41 -13.47
CA GLU A 249 -7.55 -6.12 -14.64
C GLU A 249 -6.09 -6.56 -14.42
N SER A 250 -5.50 -6.29 -13.24
CA SER A 250 -4.11 -6.65 -12.93
C SER A 250 -3.93 -8.16 -12.87
N ASP A 251 -2.81 -8.63 -13.42
CA ASP A 251 -2.36 -10.02 -13.30
C ASP A 251 -1.82 -10.35 -11.90
N VAL A 252 -1.62 -9.35 -11.05
CA VAL A 252 -1.20 -9.51 -9.65
C VAL A 252 -2.44 -9.74 -8.79
N PRO A 253 -2.64 -10.95 -8.22
CA PRO A 253 -3.86 -11.26 -7.46
C PRO A 253 -4.13 -10.32 -6.28
N GLY A 254 -3.07 -9.76 -5.69
CA GLY A 254 -3.18 -8.82 -4.59
C GLY A 254 -3.74 -7.47 -4.98
N ASP A 255 -3.40 -6.96 -6.17
CA ASP A 255 -3.93 -5.70 -6.68
C ASP A 255 -5.44 -5.79 -6.88
N LYS A 256 -5.88 -6.91 -7.48
CA LYS A 256 -7.31 -7.18 -7.69
C LYS A 256 -8.06 -7.29 -6.36
N ALA A 257 -7.52 -8.02 -5.39
CA ALA A 257 -8.14 -8.16 -4.07
C ALA A 257 -8.25 -6.81 -3.34
N LEU A 258 -7.22 -5.96 -3.46
CA LEU A 258 -7.24 -4.60 -2.92
C LEU A 258 -8.33 -3.76 -3.61
N ALA A 259 -8.40 -3.78 -4.95
CA ALA A 259 -9.41 -3.03 -5.69
C ALA A 259 -10.84 -3.48 -5.35
N GLU A 260 -11.09 -4.79 -5.29
CA GLU A 260 -12.41 -5.33 -4.89
C GLU A 260 -12.82 -4.87 -3.49
N ALA A 261 -11.88 -4.83 -2.54
CA ALA A 261 -12.14 -4.30 -1.21
C ALA A 261 -12.42 -2.79 -1.23
N MET A 262 -11.60 -2.00 -1.93
CA MET A 262 -11.74 -0.55 -2.06
C MET A 262 -13.09 -0.15 -2.69
N LEU A 263 -13.59 -0.95 -3.63
CA LEU A 263 -14.84 -0.68 -4.36
C LEU A 263 -16.09 -1.23 -3.67
N SER A 264 -15.97 -1.73 -2.43
CA SER A 264 -17.10 -2.25 -1.64
C SER A 264 -17.98 -1.18 -0.99
N ASP A 265 -17.81 0.10 -1.32
CA ASP A 265 -18.55 1.27 -0.78
C ASP A 265 -18.42 1.49 0.74
N SER A 266 -17.42 0.87 1.37
CA SER A 266 -17.19 0.97 2.82
C SER A 266 -15.73 1.31 3.13
N GLU A 267 -15.47 1.83 4.32
CA GLU A 267 -14.13 1.91 4.85
C GLU A 267 -13.75 0.58 5.51
N GLY A 268 -12.47 0.22 5.48
CA GLY A 268 -12.02 -1.01 6.11
C GLY A 268 -10.52 -1.22 6.02
N THR A 269 -10.12 -2.40 6.49
CA THR A 269 -8.75 -2.90 6.36
C THR A 269 -8.72 -4.21 5.60
N ILE A 270 -7.66 -4.42 4.84
CA ILE A 270 -7.42 -5.66 4.11
C ILE A 270 -5.95 -6.05 4.21
N THR A 271 -5.70 -7.35 4.40
CA THR A 271 -4.37 -7.93 4.22
C THR A 271 -4.31 -8.62 2.87
N TYR A 272 -3.33 -8.24 2.03
CA TYR A 272 -3.17 -8.77 0.68
C TYR A 272 -1.69 -9.01 0.35
N SER A 273 -1.40 -9.75 -0.72
CA SER A 273 -0.03 -10.00 -1.18
C SER A 273 0.26 -9.19 -2.44
N ASN A 274 1.32 -8.40 -2.43
CA ASN A 274 1.81 -7.71 -3.64
C ASN A 274 2.83 -8.54 -4.44
N GLY A 275 2.77 -9.87 -4.33
CA GLY A 275 3.66 -10.83 -4.96
C GLY A 275 4.88 -11.21 -4.11
N SER A 276 5.50 -10.27 -3.42
CA SER A 276 6.72 -10.53 -2.61
C SER A 276 6.48 -10.39 -1.10
N ASN A 277 5.55 -9.53 -0.70
CA ASN A 277 5.30 -9.16 0.69
C ASN A 277 3.82 -9.27 1.04
N THR A 278 3.55 -9.53 2.30
CA THR A 278 2.21 -9.36 2.88
C THR A 278 2.03 -7.88 3.20
N MET A 279 0.98 -7.29 2.68
CA MET A 279 0.63 -5.88 2.86
C MET A 279 -0.61 -5.75 3.74
N LEU A 280 -0.63 -4.76 4.62
CA LEU A 280 -1.82 -4.33 5.34
C LEU A 280 -2.22 -2.97 4.79
N ALA A 281 -3.45 -2.84 4.32
CA ALA A 281 -4.00 -1.58 3.84
C ALA A 281 -5.23 -1.16 4.64
N TYR A 282 -5.36 0.13 4.88
CA TYR A 282 -6.62 0.79 5.22
C TYR A 282 -7.14 1.51 3.99
N TYR A 283 -8.43 1.40 3.71
CA TYR A 283 -9.09 2.05 2.58
C TYR A 283 -10.39 2.74 2.99
N MET A 284 -10.74 3.80 2.24
CA MET A 284 -11.98 4.55 2.45
C MET A 284 -12.39 5.31 1.20
N PRO A 285 -13.69 5.59 0.99
CA PRO A 285 -14.15 6.46 -0.09
C PRO A 285 -13.70 7.91 0.14
N ILE A 286 -13.56 8.66 -0.95
CA ILE A 286 -13.23 10.09 -0.93
C ILE A 286 -14.51 10.88 -1.21
N ASP A 287 -14.96 11.65 -0.24
CA ASP A 287 -16.16 12.47 -0.35
C ASP A 287 -16.03 13.53 -1.46
N GLY A 288 -17.15 13.82 -2.13
CA GLY A 288 -17.21 14.83 -3.20
C GLY A 288 -16.55 14.39 -4.51
N THR A 289 -16.25 13.10 -4.66
CA THR A 289 -15.76 12.49 -5.90
C THR A 289 -16.81 11.57 -6.51
N ASP A 290 -16.59 11.15 -7.77
CA ASP A 290 -17.43 10.15 -8.43
C ASP A 290 -16.98 8.72 -8.06
N GLY A 291 -17.11 8.38 -6.78
CA GLY A 291 -16.79 7.04 -6.28
C GLY A 291 -15.29 6.73 -6.24
N TRP A 292 -14.44 7.73 -6.04
CA TRP A 292 -13.01 7.48 -5.82
C TRP A 292 -12.77 6.95 -4.42
N THR A 293 -11.83 6.03 -4.32
CA THR A 293 -11.43 5.41 -3.06
C THR A 293 -9.93 5.49 -2.88
N ILE A 294 -9.48 5.84 -1.69
CA ILE A 294 -8.06 5.86 -1.33
C ILE A 294 -7.72 4.64 -0.48
N ALA A 295 -6.55 4.04 -0.72
CA ALA A 295 -5.93 3.07 0.17
C ALA A 295 -4.52 3.50 0.55
N VAL A 296 -4.19 3.30 1.82
CA VAL A 296 -2.85 3.48 2.39
C VAL A 296 -2.40 2.14 2.91
N SER A 297 -1.29 1.63 2.39
CA SER A 297 -0.78 0.29 2.71
C SER A 297 0.68 0.33 3.19
N GLY A 298 1.08 -0.71 3.94
CA GLY A 298 2.45 -0.95 4.34
C GLY A 298 2.76 -2.42 4.49
N ASN A 299 4.04 -2.75 4.55
CA ASN A 299 4.51 -4.12 4.69
C ASN A 299 4.20 -4.64 6.11
N TYR A 300 3.36 -5.68 6.20
CA TYR A 300 2.91 -6.27 7.47
C TYR A 300 4.08 -6.77 8.34
N ASP A 301 5.07 -7.43 7.73
CA ASP A 301 6.21 -7.98 8.47
C ASP A 301 7.08 -6.87 9.09
N GLN A 302 7.16 -5.72 8.44
CA GLN A 302 7.89 -4.55 8.97
C GLN A 302 7.10 -3.83 10.06
N ILE A 303 5.76 -3.83 9.97
CA ILE A 303 4.89 -3.25 11.00
C ILE A 303 5.03 -4.00 12.32
N ILE A 304 5.10 -5.33 12.29
CA ILE A 304 5.22 -6.16 13.49
C ILE A 304 6.66 -6.31 14.00
N ALA A 305 7.68 -5.94 13.21
CA ALA A 305 9.10 -5.99 13.57
C ALA A 305 9.62 -4.70 14.19
N SER A 306 8.87 -3.60 14.14
CA SER A 306 9.23 -2.28 14.68
C SER A 306 8.80 -2.13 16.14
#